data_76460dd7cf0cbb1f7d6b2759516071ee
#
_entry.id   76460dd7cf0cbb1f7d6b2759516071ee
#
_cell.length_a   1.000
_cell.length_b   1.000
_cell.length_c   1.000
_cell.angle_alpha   90.00
_cell.angle_beta   90.00
_cell.angle_gamma   90.00
#
_symmetry.space_group_name_H-M   'P 1'
#
loop_
_entity.id
_entity.type
_entity.pdbx_description
1 polymer ?
#
loop_
_entity_poly.entity_id
_entity_poly.type
_entity_poly.pdbx_seq_one_letter_code
_entity_poly.pdbx_strand_id
1 'polypeptide(L)'
;MSNHKLSGLRPHALAIAVTLCCIAPAAMAAGRQDLQNANLAQMQARYSSFVAANGTPGMAHARHERLLNMDSESNLLLARRHSDFGKRNTRYQQTFRGIPVYGESVIVSENAKTGRVEALFGRMVTGLEKEIPATAIRVNSAQALAIAQRAALGSAVPNAHKSQLMIYVGDDNRAHRAHVVQLSGVRNGAPTAPLVIVDADSGKILMQRENFQTALIGTGPGGNEKIGQYEYGTDFGFLDVAQNGSTCTMETDKVKTIDVNHTTQQTGPAFSYTCPRHTGDSINGGYSPLNDAHNFGHVVFDMYSDYMNAAPLTVKLSLAVHYGTNYENAGWNSATSTMIFGDGKNTFYPLVSLDVLGHEVSHGYTTQNSNLNYDSGQSGGMNESFSDMAGEASEYFMNGTNDFLVGAQIFKANGALRYMCNPTQDGISIDNAADMPPRGMDNHYSSGVTNKAFCNLAKTPGWTTKTAFQIFARANRDYWTQTTQWNDGACGVQRAAADMGMNVAQVAAAFATVGITAVGTNCGGGGGNASPVASFTSKTRGKFVQVTDTSTDSDGTIVSRLWDAGDGRTSTKNPLTYRYPSAGTYTVTLTVTDDDGATSSVSHTVTVP
;
A
#
# COMPACT_ATOMS: atom_id res chain seq x y z
N MET A 1 37.49 -23.63 -76.28
CA MET A 1 37.79 -22.58 -77.31
C MET A 1 37.27 -21.28 -76.79
N SER A 2 38.15 -20.56 -76.42
CA SER A 2 38.67 -19.25 -76.87
C SER A 2 38.03 -18.08 -76.09
N ASN A 3 38.72 -17.55 -75.15
CA ASN A 3 39.67 -16.44 -75.20
C ASN A 3 39.07 -15.04 -74.97
N HIS A 4 39.48 -14.43 -73.89
CA HIS A 4 40.05 -13.07 -73.74
C HIS A 4 39.08 -11.85 -73.82
N LYS A 5 39.10 -10.90 -72.90
CA LYS A 5 40.21 -10.06 -72.44
C LYS A 5 39.79 -9.21 -71.23
N LEU A 6 40.71 -9.04 -70.30
CA LEU A 6 40.79 -7.98 -69.28
C LEU A 6 40.90 -6.59 -69.90
N SER A 7 40.16 -5.62 -69.34
CA SER A 7 40.73 -4.26 -69.27
C SER A 7 39.87 -3.33 -68.36
N GLY A 8 40.53 -2.64 -67.44
CA GLY A 8 40.25 -1.26 -67.09
C GLY A 8 39.46 -1.02 -65.83
N LEU A 9 40.12 -1.09 -64.66
CA LEU A 9 39.69 -0.41 -63.45
C LEU A 9 39.72 1.09 -63.64
N ARG A 10 38.54 1.73 -63.41
CA ARG A 10 38.51 3.18 -63.07
C ARG A 10 37.86 3.31 -61.68
N PRO A 11 38.35 4.16 -60.77
CA PRO A 11 37.80 4.35 -59.46
C PRO A 11 36.54 5.22 -59.54
N HIS A 12 35.38 4.69 -59.20
CA HIS A 12 34.20 5.48 -58.95
C HIS A 12 34.21 5.96 -57.51
N ALA A 13 34.25 7.27 -57.33
CA ALA A 13 34.07 7.95 -56.06
C ALA A 13 32.66 7.58 -55.51
N LEU A 14 32.65 6.92 -54.35
CA LEU A 14 31.42 6.63 -53.60
C LEU A 14 30.99 7.91 -52.90
N ALA A 15 30.02 8.60 -53.46
CA ALA A 15 29.32 9.67 -52.77
C ALA A 15 28.42 9.07 -51.71
N ILE A 16 28.83 9.16 -50.43
CA ILE A 16 27.97 8.83 -49.31
C ILE A 16 26.93 9.92 -49.17
N ALA A 17 25.74 9.71 -49.67
CA ALA A 17 24.58 10.52 -49.36
C ALA A 17 24.19 10.25 -47.91
N VAL A 18 24.59 11.15 -46.99
CA VAL A 18 24.05 11.19 -45.62
C VAL A 18 22.60 11.65 -45.73
N THR A 19 21.68 10.71 -45.73
CA THR A 19 20.27 10.98 -45.56
C THR A 19 20.10 11.45 -44.11
N LEU A 20 20.02 12.76 -43.91
CA LEU A 20 19.59 13.34 -42.64
C LEU A 20 18.15 12.91 -42.45
N CYS A 21 17.95 11.81 -41.67
CA CYS A 21 16.64 11.47 -41.17
C CYS A 21 16.24 12.58 -40.20
N CYS A 22 15.45 13.54 -40.66
CA CYS A 22 14.71 14.45 -39.78
C CYS A 22 13.82 13.55 -38.90
N ILE A 23 14.31 13.19 -37.71
CA ILE A 23 13.47 12.71 -36.64
C ILE A 23 12.60 13.92 -36.28
N ALA A 24 11.41 13.98 -36.86
CA ALA A 24 10.37 14.86 -36.33
C ALA A 24 10.27 14.61 -34.85
N PRO A 25 10.30 15.60 -33.97
CA PRO A 25 10.07 15.36 -32.55
C PRO A 25 8.71 14.67 -32.46
N ALA A 26 8.68 13.48 -31.85
CA ALA A 26 7.43 12.80 -31.55
C ALA A 26 6.54 13.84 -30.86
N ALA A 27 5.40 14.13 -31.45
CA ALA A 27 4.43 15.04 -30.84
C ALA A 27 4.13 14.44 -29.47
N MET A 28 4.54 15.13 -28.41
CA MET A 28 4.28 14.67 -27.06
C MET A 28 2.77 14.62 -26.90
N ALA A 29 2.25 13.41 -26.63
CA ALA A 29 0.86 13.16 -26.30
C ALA A 29 0.46 14.01 -25.08
N ALA A 30 -0.84 14.17 -24.86
CA ALA A 30 -1.33 14.81 -23.65
C ALA A 30 -0.74 14.10 -22.43
N GLY A 31 -0.07 14.87 -21.56
CA GLY A 31 0.66 14.31 -20.42
C GLY A 31 0.02 14.71 -19.10
N ARG A 32 -0.18 13.71 -18.21
CA ARG A 32 -0.49 13.99 -16.81
C ARG A 32 0.79 14.44 -16.09
N GLN A 33 0.76 15.63 -15.54
CA GLN A 33 1.84 16.16 -14.72
C GLN A 33 1.43 16.09 -13.23
N ASP A 34 2.16 15.29 -12.48
CA ASP A 34 2.02 15.24 -11.02
C ASP A 34 2.68 16.49 -10.41
N LEU A 35 1.90 17.27 -9.69
CA LEU A 35 2.32 18.54 -9.14
C LEU A 35 3.08 18.41 -7.82
N GLN A 36 2.95 17.30 -7.11
CA GLN A 36 3.71 17.06 -5.88
C GLN A 36 5.20 16.87 -6.19
N ASN A 37 5.50 16.31 -7.36
CA ASN A 37 6.86 16.07 -7.85
C ASN A 37 7.41 17.23 -8.68
N ALA A 38 6.65 18.32 -8.84
CA ALA A 38 7.07 19.47 -9.63
C ALA A 38 8.14 20.31 -8.91
N ASN A 39 9.14 20.79 -9.65
CA ASN A 39 10.14 21.71 -9.09
C ASN A 39 9.55 23.10 -8.86
N LEU A 40 8.95 23.30 -7.69
CA LEU A 40 8.30 24.57 -7.33
C LEU A 40 9.26 25.77 -7.39
N ALA A 41 10.52 25.60 -7.00
CA ALA A 41 11.50 26.69 -7.06
C ALA A 41 11.77 27.16 -8.49
N GLN A 42 11.89 26.23 -9.44
CA GLN A 42 12.04 26.55 -10.86
C GLN A 42 10.78 27.23 -11.41
N MET A 43 9.59 26.75 -11.01
CA MET A 43 8.31 27.34 -11.41
C MET A 43 8.18 28.77 -10.88
N GLN A 44 8.55 29.02 -9.63
CA GLN A 44 8.56 30.34 -9.02
C GLN A 44 9.57 31.29 -9.69
N ALA A 45 10.76 30.81 -10.03
CA ALA A 45 11.76 31.60 -10.76
C ALA A 45 11.24 32.05 -12.14
N ARG A 46 10.61 31.12 -12.87
CA ARG A 46 9.99 31.38 -14.16
C ARG A 46 8.83 32.39 -14.06
N TYR A 47 7.97 32.21 -13.04
CA TYR A 47 6.88 33.14 -12.74
C TYR A 47 7.40 34.55 -12.38
N SER A 48 8.46 34.63 -11.58
CA SER A 48 9.09 35.93 -11.24
C SER A 48 9.62 36.66 -12.46
N SER A 49 10.24 35.94 -13.40
CA SER A 49 10.69 36.50 -14.69
C SER A 49 9.51 37.02 -15.53
N PHE A 50 8.40 36.26 -15.56
CA PHE A 50 7.18 36.71 -16.24
C PHE A 50 6.62 37.99 -15.60
N VAL A 51 6.53 38.06 -14.27
CA VAL A 51 6.02 39.23 -13.54
C VAL A 51 6.89 40.46 -13.78
N ALA A 52 8.21 40.29 -13.81
CA ALA A 52 9.14 41.37 -14.09
C ALA A 52 8.93 41.96 -15.50
N ALA A 53 8.57 41.13 -16.47
CA ALA A 53 8.35 41.54 -17.85
C ALA A 53 6.92 42.08 -18.11
N ASN A 54 5.89 41.56 -17.43
CA ASN A 54 4.48 41.78 -17.80
C ASN A 54 3.61 42.30 -16.63
N GLY A 55 4.17 42.46 -15.43
CA GLY A 55 3.39 42.78 -14.21
C GLY A 55 2.67 41.58 -13.62
N THR A 56 2.19 41.74 -12.39
CA THR A 56 1.50 40.69 -11.63
C THR A 56 0.04 40.56 -12.11
N PRO A 57 -0.43 39.34 -12.48
CA PRO A 57 -1.84 39.12 -12.81
C PRO A 57 -2.76 39.46 -11.61
N GLY A 58 -3.85 40.16 -11.88
CA GLY A 58 -4.73 40.67 -10.82
C GLY A 58 -5.45 39.57 -10.01
N MET A 59 -5.92 38.53 -10.69
CA MET A 59 -6.70 37.45 -10.05
C MET A 59 -5.84 36.27 -9.60
N ALA A 60 -6.20 35.64 -8.47
CA ALA A 60 -5.42 34.52 -7.91
C ALA A 60 -5.29 33.35 -8.87
N HIS A 61 -6.38 32.91 -9.54
CA HIS A 61 -6.32 31.82 -10.51
C HIS A 61 -5.38 32.15 -11.68
N ALA A 62 -5.42 33.37 -12.22
CA ALA A 62 -4.53 33.79 -13.29
C ALA A 62 -3.04 33.79 -12.87
N ARG A 63 -2.74 34.10 -11.59
CA ARG A 63 -1.40 33.95 -11.03
C ARG A 63 -0.96 32.48 -10.99
N HIS A 64 -1.86 31.60 -10.56
CA HIS A 64 -1.59 30.17 -10.48
C HIS A 64 -1.46 29.51 -11.86
N GLU A 65 -2.28 29.90 -12.84
CA GLU A 65 -2.15 29.46 -14.24
C GLU A 65 -0.77 29.81 -14.82
N ARG A 66 -0.28 31.02 -14.56
CA ARG A 66 1.05 31.45 -15.00
C ARG A 66 2.18 30.74 -14.25
N LEU A 67 2.03 30.51 -12.92
CA LEU A 67 2.99 29.72 -12.15
C LEU A 67 3.11 28.30 -12.70
N LEU A 68 1.98 27.68 -13.02
CA LEU A 68 1.89 26.32 -13.58
C LEU A 68 2.30 26.23 -15.04
N ASN A 69 2.48 27.37 -15.71
CA ASN A 69 2.79 27.46 -17.13
C ASN A 69 1.76 26.78 -18.02
N MET A 70 0.49 27.00 -17.69
CA MET A 70 -0.62 26.47 -18.48
C MET A 70 -0.67 27.15 -19.87
N ASP A 71 -1.16 26.38 -20.86
CA ASP A 71 -1.41 26.92 -22.17
C ASP A 71 -2.54 27.96 -22.16
N SER A 72 -2.67 28.74 -23.24
CA SER A 72 -3.61 29.86 -23.33
C SER A 72 -5.08 29.45 -23.37
N GLU A 73 -5.38 28.18 -23.67
CA GLU A 73 -6.74 27.64 -23.78
C GLU A 73 -7.14 26.84 -22.54
N SER A 74 -6.19 26.62 -21.61
CA SER A 74 -6.40 25.97 -20.32
C SER A 74 -6.61 27.00 -19.22
N ASN A 75 -7.56 26.75 -18.32
CA ASN A 75 -7.89 27.63 -17.21
C ASN A 75 -8.11 26.84 -15.92
N LEU A 76 -8.03 27.54 -14.79
CA LEU A 76 -8.32 27.03 -13.46
C LEU A 76 -9.65 27.57 -12.96
N LEU A 77 -10.67 26.71 -12.92
CA LEU A 77 -11.97 27.03 -12.32
C LEU A 77 -11.93 26.73 -10.82
N LEU A 78 -12.23 27.75 -10.00
CA LEU A 78 -12.26 27.59 -8.55
C LEU A 78 -13.32 26.55 -8.14
N ALA A 79 -12.89 25.44 -7.55
CA ALA A 79 -13.76 24.41 -7.01
C ALA A 79 -14.00 24.61 -5.50
N ARG A 80 -12.94 24.85 -4.72
CA ARG A 80 -13.03 25.06 -3.27
C ARG A 80 -11.83 25.86 -2.77
N ARG A 81 -12.04 26.64 -1.71
CA ARG A 81 -10.96 27.30 -0.96
C ARG A 81 -11.15 27.07 0.53
N HIS A 82 -10.07 26.74 1.21
CA HIS A 82 -10.02 26.58 2.64
C HIS A 82 -8.78 27.29 3.20
N SER A 83 -8.90 27.91 4.37
CA SER A 83 -7.78 28.55 5.04
C SER A 83 -7.71 28.05 6.47
N ASP A 84 -6.55 27.49 6.85
CA ASP A 84 -6.30 26.95 8.19
C ASP A 84 -4.79 26.97 8.48
N PHE A 85 -4.42 27.04 9.75
CA PHE A 85 -3.02 27.03 10.23
C PHE A 85 -2.08 27.97 9.46
N GLY A 86 -2.56 29.18 9.10
CA GLY A 86 -1.77 30.17 8.36
C GLY A 86 -1.54 29.84 6.88
N LYS A 87 -2.16 28.82 6.36
CA LYS A 87 -2.15 28.42 4.95
C LYS A 87 -3.51 28.65 4.29
N ARG A 88 -3.47 28.89 2.98
CA ARG A 88 -4.65 28.94 2.13
C ARG A 88 -4.52 27.87 1.06
N ASN A 89 -5.38 26.87 1.12
CA ASN A 89 -5.46 25.79 0.15
C ASN A 89 -6.59 26.09 -0.84
N THR A 90 -6.24 26.23 -2.10
CA THR A 90 -7.21 26.49 -3.17
C THR A 90 -7.20 25.31 -4.12
N ARG A 91 -8.35 24.63 -4.23
CA ARG A 91 -8.58 23.54 -5.19
C ARG A 91 -9.21 24.10 -6.43
N TYR A 92 -8.68 23.74 -7.56
CA TYR A 92 -9.17 24.10 -8.87
C TYR A 92 -9.52 22.86 -9.68
N GLN A 93 -10.55 23.01 -10.52
CA GLN A 93 -10.82 22.15 -11.66
C GLN A 93 -10.10 22.71 -12.88
N GLN A 94 -9.24 21.93 -13.51
CA GLN A 94 -8.68 22.33 -14.81
C GLN A 94 -9.78 22.27 -15.87
N THR A 95 -9.83 23.28 -16.73
CA THR A 95 -10.66 23.31 -17.95
C THR A 95 -9.79 23.58 -19.17
N PHE A 96 -10.21 23.07 -20.30
CA PHE A 96 -9.62 23.37 -21.60
C PHE A 96 -10.72 23.80 -22.59
N ARG A 97 -10.61 24.99 -23.16
CA ARG A 97 -11.69 25.62 -23.96
C ARG A 97 -13.05 25.60 -23.25
N GLY A 98 -13.04 25.81 -21.91
CA GLY A 98 -14.25 25.76 -21.06
C GLY A 98 -14.77 24.36 -20.73
N ILE A 99 -14.19 23.28 -21.27
CA ILE A 99 -14.57 21.91 -20.98
C ILE A 99 -13.73 21.40 -19.79
N PRO A 100 -14.36 20.91 -18.69
CA PRO A 100 -13.61 20.40 -17.54
C PRO A 100 -12.79 19.15 -17.88
N VAL A 101 -11.62 18.99 -17.25
CA VAL A 101 -10.80 17.78 -17.36
C VAL A 101 -11.25 16.78 -16.29
N TYR A 102 -11.61 15.59 -16.70
CA TYR A 102 -12.15 14.55 -15.82
C TYR A 102 -11.08 13.94 -14.91
N GLY A 103 -11.41 13.86 -13.62
CA GLY A 103 -10.59 13.14 -12.63
C GLY A 103 -9.32 13.88 -12.17
N GLU A 104 -9.02 15.05 -12.74
CA GLU A 104 -7.82 15.81 -12.39
C GLU A 104 -8.19 17.09 -11.63
N SER A 105 -7.42 17.39 -10.59
CA SER A 105 -7.57 18.64 -9.84
C SER A 105 -6.21 19.20 -9.44
N VAL A 106 -6.11 20.53 -9.42
CA VAL A 106 -4.94 21.28 -8.99
C VAL A 106 -5.23 21.87 -7.61
N ILE A 107 -4.33 21.65 -6.66
CA ILE A 107 -4.39 22.27 -5.34
C ILE A 107 -3.16 23.14 -5.17
N VAL A 108 -3.37 24.41 -4.89
CA VAL A 108 -2.30 25.38 -4.59
C VAL A 108 -2.39 25.74 -3.12
N SER A 109 -1.32 25.47 -2.38
CA SER A 109 -1.14 25.86 -0.98
C SER A 109 -0.29 27.13 -0.90
N GLU A 110 -0.85 28.18 -0.36
CA GLU A 110 -0.22 29.49 -0.19
C GLU A 110 -0.08 29.82 1.30
N ASN A 111 0.95 30.57 1.65
CA ASN A 111 0.98 31.27 2.91
C ASN A 111 -0.16 32.31 2.96
N ALA A 112 -1.04 32.22 3.94
CA ALA A 112 -2.25 33.05 3.99
C ALA A 112 -1.95 34.56 4.16
N LYS A 113 -0.78 34.92 4.77
CA LYS A 113 -0.36 36.30 5.00
C LYS A 113 0.38 36.91 3.82
N THR A 114 1.31 36.13 3.23
CA THR A 114 2.19 36.62 2.17
C THR A 114 1.68 36.32 0.76
N GLY A 115 0.77 35.38 0.59
CA GLY A 115 0.29 34.87 -0.71
C GLY A 115 1.36 34.09 -1.48
N ARG A 116 2.51 33.76 -0.86
CA ARG A 116 3.55 32.94 -1.49
C ARG A 116 3.08 31.50 -1.58
N VAL A 117 3.19 30.88 -2.75
CA VAL A 117 2.92 29.45 -2.94
C VAL A 117 4.01 28.64 -2.24
N GLU A 118 3.60 27.74 -1.36
CA GLU A 118 4.48 26.89 -0.57
C GLU A 118 4.46 25.42 -1.03
N ALA A 119 3.33 24.97 -1.60
CA ALA A 119 3.20 23.60 -2.11
C ALA A 119 2.16 23.52 -3.23
N LEU A 120 2.32 22.50 -4.06
CA LEU A 120 1.38 22.11 -5.11
C LEU A 120 1.01 20.65 -4.94
N PHE A 121 -0.27 20.30 -5.16
CA PHE A 121 -0.76 18.94 -5.06
C PHE A 121 -1.73 18.63 -6.18
N GLY A 122 -1.98 17.33 -6.38
CA GLY A 122 -2.84 16.84 -7.45
C GLY A 122 -2.11 16.77 -8.78
N ARG A 123 -2.88 16.74 -9.86
CA ARG A 123 -2.36 16.58 -11.21
C ARG A 123 -3.02 17.56 -12.16
N MET A 124 -2.30 17.92 -13.21
CA MET A 124 -2.82 18.65 -14.37
C MET A 124 -2.48 17.93 -15.66
N VAL A 125 -3.22 18.23 -16.71
CA VAL A 125 -2.95 17.72 -18.07
C VAL A 125 -2.37 18.82 -18.92
N THR A 126 -1.30 18.51 -19.62
CA THR A 126 -0.62 19.43 -20.58
C THR A 126 -0.72 18.87 -22.00
N GLY A 127 -0.52 19.71 -23.01
CA GLY A 127 -0.51 19.29 -24.41
C GLY A 127 -1.89 19.06 -25.02
N LEU A 128 -2.96 19.51 -24.35
CA LEU A 128 -4.35 19.33 -24.81
C LEU A 128 -4.62 20.00 -26.16
N GLU A 129 -3.96 21.08 -26.46
CA GLU A 129 -4.10 21.81 -27.75
C GLU A 129 -3.69 20.97 -28.96
N LYS A 130 -2.88 19.93 -28.77
CA LYS A 130 -2.41 19.03 -29.84
C LYS A 130 -3.37 17.90 -30.16
N GLU A 131 -4.17 17.48 -29.16
CA GLU A 131 -5.03 16.30 -29.26
C GLU A 131 -6.52 16.64 -29.32
N ILE A 132 -6.93 17.74 -28.69
CA ILE A 132 -8.35 18.12 -28.66
C ILE A 132 -8.67 19.01 -29.87
N PRO A 133 -9.47 18.52 -30.83
CA PRO A 133 -9.81 19.28 -32.00
C PRO A 133 -10.72 20.48 -31.67
N ALA A 134 -10.60 21.57 -32.45
CA ALA A 134 -11.47 22.73 -32.32
C ALA A 134 -12.83 22.57 -33.02
N THR A 135 -13.04 21.45 -33.70
CA THR A 135 -14.29 21.16 -34.45
C THR A 135 -15.46 20.87 -33.50
N ALA A 136 -16.69 20.97 -34.00
CA ALA A 136 -17.87 20.56 -33.25
C ALA A 136 -17.83 19.06 -32.89
N ILE A 137 -18.36 18.68 -31.72
CA ILE A 137 -18.55 17.26 -31.34
C ILE A 137 -19.58 16.60 -32.27
N ARG A 138 -19.40 15.30 -32.52
CA ARG A 138 -20.31 14.52 -33.39
C ARG A 138 -21.38 13.79 -32.61
N VAL A 139 -21.11 13.40 -31.38
CA VAL A 139 -22.01 12.68 -30.47
C VAL A 139 -22.46 13.66 -29.40
N ASN A 140 -23.73 14.01 -29.38
CA ASN A 140 -24.31 14.88 -28.37
C ASN A 140 -24.67 14.09 -27.09
N SER A 141 -25.07 14.81 -26.03
CA SER A 141 -25.38 14.20 -24.72
C SER A 141 -26.48 13.14 -24.78
N ALA A 142 -27.52 13.33 -25.61
CA ALA A 142 -28.61 12.33 -25.74
C ALA A 142 -28.12 11.06 -26.44
N GLN A 143 -27.31 11.20 -27.47
CA GLN A 143 -26.70 10.05 -28.16
C GLN A 143 -25.74 9.30 -27.26
N ALA A 144 -24.90 10.02 -26.49
CA ALA A 144 -24.00 9.41 -25.53
C ALA A 144 -24.76 8.67 -24.41
N LEU A 145 -25.86 9.23 -23.94
CA LEU A 145 -26.75 8.58 -22.97
C LEU A 145 -27.31 7.27 -23.54
N ALA A 146 -27.80 7.26 -24.78
CA ALA A 146 -28.32 6.05 -25.41
C ALA A 146 -27.25 4.97 -25.60
N ILE A 147 -26.00 5.36 -25.96
CA ILE A 147 -24.87 4.46 -26.06
C ILE A 147 -24.54 3.85 -24.68
N ALA A 148 -24.42 4.70 -23.65
CA ALA A 148 -24.11 4.30 -22.30
C ALA A 148 -25.18 3.36 -21.71
N GLN A 149 -26.46 3.71 -21.88
CA GLN A 149 -27.59 2.89 -21.43
C GLN A 149 -27.55 1.52 -22.07
N ARG A 150 -27.40 1.43 -23.39
CA ARG A 150 -27.33 0.13 -24.11
C ARG A 150 -26.19 -0.74 -23.61
N ALA A 151 -25.02 -0.13 -23.38
CA ALA A 151 -23.83 -0.87 -22.95
C ALA A 151 -23.93 -1.34 -21.49
N ALA A 152 -24.46 -0.51 -20.60
CA ALA A 152 -24.42 -0.77 -19.17
C ALA A 152 -25.71 -1.43 -18.64
N LEU A 153 -26.87 -1.08 -19.18
CA LEU A 153 -28.18 -1.54 -18.70
C LEU A 153 -28.91 -2.43 -19.72
N GLY A 154 -28.41 -2.52 -20.97
CA GLY A 154 -29.11 -3.23 -22.04
C GLY A 154 -30.41 -2.54 -22.45
N SER A 155 -31.55 -3.23 -22.33
CA SER A 155 -32.87 -2.71 -22.60
C SER A 155 -33.55 -2.01 -21.40
N ALA A 156 -32.95 -2.09 -20.19
CA ALA A 156 -33.51 -1.48 -19.01
C ALA A 156 -33.45 0.05 -19.09
N VAL A 157 -34.50 0.71 -18.61
CA VAL A 157 -34.57 2.19 -18.55
C VAL A 157 -33.90 2.66 -17.26
N PRO A 158 -32.99 3.64 -17.31
CA PRO A 158 -32.40 4.17 -16.09
C PRO A 158 -33.44 4.95 -15.27
N ASN A 159 -33.39 4.78 -13.94
CA ASN A 159 -34.20 5.55 -12.99
C ASN A 159 -33.78 7.02 -12.92
N ALA A 160 -32.46 7.24 -13.07
CA ALA A 160 -31.85 8.56 -13.12
C ALA A 160 -30.60 8.53 -13.98
N HIS A 161 -30.24 9.67 -14.54
CA HIS A 161 -28.99 9.83 -15.29
C HIS A 161 -28.42 11.24 -15.19
N LYS A 162 -27.10 11.34 -15.36
CA LYS A 162 -26.37 12.60 -15.52
C LYS A 162 -25.37 12.42 -16.65
N SER A 163 -25.29 13.38 -17.56
CA SER A 163 -24.31 13.39 -18.64
C SER A 163 -23.62 14.75 -18.70
N GLN A 164 -22.29 14.75 -18.74
CA GLN A 164 -21.50 15.96 -18.80
C GLN A 164 -20.37 15.78 -19.82
N LEU A 165 -20.19 16.77 -20.71
CA LEU A 165 -19.04 16.83 -21.61
C LEU A 165 -17.78 17.20 -20.82
N MET A 166 -16.73 16.39 -20.91
CA MET A 166 -15.46 16.57 -20.22
C MET A 166 -14.29 16.19 -21.15
N ILE A 167 -13.09 16.60 -20.80
CA ILE A 167 -11.87 16.06 -21.37
C ILE A 167 -11.49 14.84 -20.55
N TYR A 168 -11.41 13.67 -21.17
CA TYR A 168 -10.96 12.43 -20.55
C TYR A 168 -9.60 12.04 -21.12
N VAL A 169 -8.64 11.77 -20.26
CA VAL A 169 -7.34 11.20 -20.64
C VAL A 169 -7.39 9.70 -20.34
N GLY A 170 -7.27 8.89 -21.38
CA GLY A 170 -7.29 7.43 -21.27
C GLY A 170 -6.00 6.86 -20.66
N ASP A 171 -5.97 5.53 -20.47
CA ASP A 171 -4.77 4.81 -20.00
C ASP A 171 -3.64 4.82 -21.04
N ASP A 172 -3.98 5.08 -22.30
CA ASP A 172 -3.03 5.31 -23.40
C ASP A 172 -2.42 6.72 -23.39
N ASN A 173 -2.71 7.55 -22.38
CA ASN A 173 -2.34 8.95 -22.25
C ASN A 173 -2.82 9.83 -23.41
N ARG A 174 -3.90 9.46 -24.09
CA ARG A 174 -4.54 10.29 -25.10
C ARG A 174 -5.74 11.03 -24.52
N ALA A 175 -5.85 12.30 -24.88
CA ALA A 175 -6.97 13.13 -24.46
C ALA A 175 -8.12 13.05 -25.46
N HIS A 176 -9.34 12.88 -24.95
CA HIS A 176 -10.58 12.81 -25.69
C HIS A 176 -11.59 13.81 -25.17
N ARG A 177 -12.37 14.41 -26.05
CA ARG A 177 -13.65 15.00 -25.63
C ARG A 177 -14.62 13.85 -25.41
N ALA A 178 -15.18 13.74 -24.23
CA ALA A 178 -16.03 12.60 -23.90
C ALA A 178 -17.22 13.02 -23.03
N HIS A 179 -18.33 12.34 -23.21
CA HIS A 179 -19.45 12.44 -22.27
C HIS A 179 -19.22 11.47 -21.11
N VAL A 180 -19.11 12.00 -19.93
CA VAL A 180 -19.13 11.21 -18.69
C VAL A 180 -20.58 11.02 -18.31
N VAL A 181 -21.08 9.80 -18.49
CA VAL A 181 -22.47 9.42 -18.27
C VAL A 181 -22.56 8.58 -17.01
N GLN A 182 -23.30 9.06 -16.04
CA GLN A 182 -23.67 8.33 -14.83
C GLN A 182 -25.13 7.87 -14.98
N LEU A 183 -25.37 6.60 -14.73
CA LEU A 183 -26.70 6.00 -14.77
C LEU A 183 -27.04 5.45 -13.40
N SER A 184 -28.32 5.34 -13.10
CA SER A 184 -28.85 4.62 -11.94
C SER A 184 -30.05 3.81 -12.41
N GLY A 185 -30.10 2.53 -12.05
CA GLY A 185 -31.17 1.64 -12.52
C GLY A 185 -31.12 0.28 -11.83
N VAL A 186 -31.79 -0.69 -12.47
CA VAL A 186 -31.78 -2.09 -12.06
C VAL A 186 -31.29 -2.94 -13.22
N ARG A 187 -30.34 -3.82 -12.98
CA ARG A 187 -29.82 -4.78 -13.95
C ARG A 187 -29.86 -6.18 -13.33
N ASN A 188 -30.48 -7.11 -14.03
CA ASN A 188 -30.66 -8.50 -13.55
C ASN A 188 -31.27 -8.60 -12.13
N GLY A 189 -32.19 -7.68 -11.80
CA GLY A 189 -32.86 -7.63 -10.49
C GLY A 189 -32.07 -6.95 -9.38
N ALA A 190 -30.83 -6.51 -9.65
CA ALA A 190 -29.99 -5.79 -8.66
C ALA A 190 -29.83 -4.30 -9.03
N PRO A 191 -29.77 -3.40 -8.04
CA PRO A 191 -29.44 -2.01 -8.26
C PRO A 191 -28.07 -1.85 -8.91
N THR A 192 -27.95 -0.86 -9.80
CA THR A 192 -26.70 -0.58 -10.50
C THR A 192 -26.57 0.92 -10.77
N ALA A 193 -25.38 1.45 -10.71
CA ALA A 193 -25.08 2.86 -10.97
C ALA A 193 -23.84 3.00 -11.87
N PRO A 194 -23.85 2.43 -13.09
CA PRO A 194 -22.70 2.44 -13.96
C PRO A 194 -22.30 3.85 -14.39
N LEU A 195 -20.99 4.08 -14.42
CA LEU A 195 -20.37 5.23 -15.05
C LEU A 195 -19.76 4.78 -16.37
N VAL A 196 -20.15 5.45 -17.43
CA VAL A 196 -19.68 5.17 -18.80
C VAL A 196 -19.10 6.44 -19.40
N ILE A 197 -17.89 6.36 -19.93
CA ILE A 197 -17.26 7.46 -20.66
C ILE A 197 -17.35 7.15 -22.16
N VAL A 198 -18.08 8.01 -22.87
CA VAL A 198 -18.36 7.87 -24.30
C VAL A 198 -17.61 8.97 -25.05
N ASP A 199 -16.76 8.59 -25.97
CA ASP A 199 -16.02 9.53 -26.83
C ASP A 199 -17.00 10.38 -27.66
N ALA A 200 -16.88 11.70 -27.54
CA ALA A 200 -17.81 12.65 -28.17
C ALA A 200 -17.57 12.83 -29.68
N ASP A 201 -16.49 12.31 -30.22
CA ASP A 201 -16.15 12.38 -31.62
C ASP A 201 -16.45 11.09 -32.39
N SER A 202 -16.31 9.93 -31.76
CA SER A 202 -16.52 8.61 -32.39
C SER A 202 -17.71 7.82 -31.86
N GLY A 203 -18.20 8.11 -30.66
CA GLY A 203 -19.20 7.31 -29.94
C GLY A 203 -18.65 6.03 -29.31
N LYS A 204 -17.34 5.80 -29.36
CA LYS A 204 -16.70 4.66 -28.72
C LYS A 204 -16.76 4.79 -27.20
N ILE A 205 -16.98 3.68 -26.52
CA ILE A 205 -16.84 3.62 -25.06
C ILE A 205 -15.36 3.56 -24.74
N LEU A 206 -14.89 4.57 -24.01
CA LEU A 206 -13.50 4.70 -23.55
C LEU A 206 -13.30 4.01 -22.19
N MET A 207 -14.31 4.07 -21.31
CA MET A 207 -14.27 3.44 -20.00
C MET A 207 -15.70 3.12 -19.55
N GLN A 208 -15.85 2.00 -18.86
CA GLN A 208 -17.08 1.65 -18.15
C GLN A 208 -16.70 1.02 -16.82
N ARG A 209 -17.32 1.50 -15.74
CA ARG A 209 -17.20 0.89 -14.42
C ARG A 209 -18.53 0.96 -13.67
N GLU A 210 -18.73 0.03 -12.75
CA GLU A 210 -19.79 0.13 -11.77
C GLU A 210 -19.43 1.24 -10.78
N ASN A 211 -20.36 2.11 -10.49
CA ASN A 211 -20.21 3.21 -9.52
C ASN A 211 -21.40 3.21 -8.53
N PHE A 212 -22.02 2.02 -8.39
CA PHE A 212 -23.06 1.82 -7.40
C PHE A 212 -22.40 1.99 -6.03
N GLN A 213 -22.82 3.00 -5.30
CA GLN A 213 -22.52 3.14 -3.89
C GLN A 213 -23.64 2.44 -3.14
N THR A 214 -23.29 1.52 -2.28
CA THR A 214 -24.20 0.86 -1.36
C THR A 214 -24.90 1.92 -0.51
N ALA A 215 -26.11 1.62 -0.08
CA ALA A 215 -26.85 2.58 0.72
C ALA A 215 -26.43 2.49 2.19
N LEU A 216 -25.97 3.59 2.74
CA LEU A 216 -25.83 3.78 4.19
C LEU A 216 -27.23 3.88 4.83
N ILE A 217 -27.91 2.76 4.95
CA ILE A 217 -29.30 2.67 5.46
C ILE A 217 -29.51 1.57 6.48
N GLY A 218 -28.55 0.62 6.59
CA GLY A 218 -28.69 -0.47 7.54
C GLY A 218 -28.59 0.05 8.97
N THR A 219 -29.50 -0.43 9.83
CA THR A 219 -29.51 -0.12 11.26
C THR A 219 -29.61 -1.40 12.07
N GLY A 220 -29.39 -1.32 13.36
CA GLY A 220 -29.53 -2.42 14.27
C GLY A 220 -28.58 -2.35 15.46
N PRO A 221 -28.70 -3.23 16.45
CA PRO A 221 -27.89 -3.18 17.64
C PRO A 221 -26.44 -3.59 17.34
N GLY A 222 -25.54 -3.20 18.21
CA GLY A 222 -24.13 -3.65 18.29
C GLY A 222 -23.64 -3.60 19.72
N GLY A 223 -22.38 -4.01 19.91
CA GLY A 223 -21.72 -4.05 21.21
C GLY A 223 -21.96 -5.33 22.00
N ASN A 224 -21.54 -5.33 23.25
CA ASN A 224 -21.67 -6.45 24.17
C ASN A 224 -21.92 -5.95 25.60
N GLU A 225 -22.14 -6.90 26.54
CA GLU A 225 -22.44 -6.59 27.95
C GLU A 225 -21.35 -5.76 28.64
N LYS A 226 -20.08 -5.82 28.19
CA LYS A 226 -18.97 -5.09 28.79
C LYS A 226 -18.95 -3.62 28.38
N ILE A 227 -19.15 -3.34 27.09
CA ILE A 227 -19.07 -1.99 26.54
C ILE A 227 -20.43 -1.32 26.40
N GLY A 228 -21.52 -2.06 26.65
CA GLY A 228 -22.89 -1.62 26.47
C GLY A 228 -23.42 -1.84 25.06
N GLN A 229 -24.75 -1.76 24.94
CA GLN A 229 -25.43 -1.79 23.66
C GLN A 229 -25.48 -0.42 23.03
N TYR A 230 -25.28 -0.39 21.72
CA TYR A 230 -25.47 0.79 20.87
C TYR A 230 -26.29 0.43 19.63
N GLU A 231 -26.72 1.43 18.88
CA GLU A 231 -27.54 1.27 17.68
C GLU A 231 -26.88 1.93 16.48
N TYR A 232 -26.60 1.16 15.44
CA TYR A 232 -26.18 1.68 14.14
C TYR A 232 -27.30 2.51 13.51
N GLY A 233 -26.95 3.66 12.96
CA GLY A 233 -27.91 4.66 12.46
C GLY A 233 -28.35 5.68 13.50
N THR A 234 -27.95 5.52 14.77
CA THR A 234 -28.25 6.45 15.87
C THR A 234 -26.99 6.86 16.64
N ASP A 235 -26.31 5.89 17.27
CA ASP A 235 -25.10 6.12 18.07
C ASP A 235 -23.85 6.12 17.18
N PHE A 236 -23.89 5.32 16.13
CA PHE A 236 -22.90 5.27 15.07
C PHE A 236 -23.54 5.54 13.71
N GLY A 237 -22.73 5.63 12.64
CA GLY A 237 -23.21 5.71 11.26
C GLY A 237 -24.07 4.52 10.86
N PHE A 238 -24.78 4.64 9.75
CA PHE A 238 -25.54 3.53 9.18
C PHE A 238 -24.61 2.45 8.67
N LEU A 239 -25.06 1.19 8.73
CA LEU A 239 -24.37 0.08 8.06
C LEU A 239 -24.47 0.26 6.53
N ASP A 240 -23.34 0.07 5.85
CA ASP A 240 -23.27 0.10 4.39
C ASP A 240 -23.67 -1.27 3.82
N VAL A 241 -24.85 -1.38 3.28
CA VAL A 241 -25.45 -2.64 2.84
C VAL A 241 -25.98 -2.54 1.41
N ALA A 242 -25.99 -3.63 0.68
CA ALA A 242 -26.72 -3.71 -0.58
C ALA A 242 -28.21 -3.81 -0.31
N GLN A 243 -29.02 -3.03 -1.02
CA GLN A 243 -30.49 -3.07 -0.90
C GLN A 243 -31.13 -3.54 -2.21
N ASN A 244 -32.03 -4.50 -2.09
CA ASN A 244 -32.91 -4.92 -3.17
C ASN A 244 -34.36 -5.01 -2.65
N GLY A 245 -35.18 -4.06 -3.03
CA GLY A 245 -36.53 -3.90 -2.49
C GLY A 245 -36.51 -3.75 -0.96
N SER A 246 -37.17 -4.66 -0.26
CA SER A 246 -37.17 -4.70 1.22
C SER A 246 -36.04 -5.53 1.83
N THR A 247 -35.11 -6.06 1.05
CA THR A 247 -34.01 -6.90 1.53
C THR A 247 -32.72 -6.10 1.56
N CYS A 248 -32.06 -6.06 2.72
CA CYS A 248 -30.71 -5.59 2.93
C CYS A 248 -29.77 -6.78 3.01
N THR A 249 -28.62 -6.69 2.35
CA THR A 249 -27.59 -7.74 2.33
C THR A 249 -26.26 -7.14 2.78
N MET A 250 -25.59 -7.79 3.72
CA MET A 250 -24.28 -7.37 4.26
C MET A 250 -23.15 -7.68 3.28
N GLU A 251 -23.24 -7.07 2.11
CA GLU A 251 -22.24 -7.18 1.05
C GLU A 251 -22.11 -5.84 0.30
N THR A 252 -20.86 -5.40 0.15
CA THR A 252 -20.46 -4.22 -0.62
C THR A 252 -19.38 -4.63 -1.61
N ASP A 253 -18.76 -3.67 -2.27
CA ASP A 253 -17.54 -3.89 -3.07
C ASP A 253 -16.33 -4.23 -2.17
N LYS A 254 -16.32 -3.81 -0.90
CA LYS A 254 -15.22 -3.93 0.05
C LYS A 254 -15.36 -5.12 0.99
N VAL A 255 -16.55 -5.33 1.54
CA VAL A 255 -16.81 -6.23 2.66
C VAL A 255 -17.98 -7.16 2.36
N LYS A 256 -17.85 -8.40 2.77
CA LYS A 256 -18.91 -9.42 2.77
C LYS A 256 -18.97 -10.09 4.14
N THR A 257 -20.11 -10.01 4.81
CA THR A 257 -20.33 -10.67 6.11
C THR A 257 -21.23 -11.87 5.94
N ILE A 258 -20.82 -13.00 6.49
CA ILE A 258 -21.44 -14.31 6.35
C ILE A 258 -21.80 -14.82 7.73
N ASP A 259 -23.04 -15.19 7.94
CA ASP A 259 -23.44 -16.00 9.08
C ASP A 259 -23.16 -17.49 8.77
N VAL A 260 -22.20 -18.08 9.47
CA VAL A 260 -21.86 -19.49 9.27
C VAL A 260 -22.61 -20.42 10.25
N ASN A 261 -23.50 -19.85 11.05
CA ASN A 261 -24.47 -20.59 11.90
C ASN A 261 -23.81 -21.71 12.71
N HIS A 262 -22.75 -21.37 13.44
CA HIS A 262 -21.96 -22.26 14.34
C HIS A 262 -21.29 -23.44 13.61
N THR A 263 -21.23 -23.43 12.29
CA THR A 263 -20.44 -24.42 11.54
C THR A 263 -18.98 -23.95 11.42
N THR A 264 -18.12 -24.81 10.87
CA THR A 264 -16.75 -24.47 10.53
C THR A 264 -16.59 -24.11 9.04
N GLN A 265 -17.70 -23.93 8.33
CA GLN A 265 -17.71 -23.47 6.95
C GLN A 265 -17.32 -21.99 6.90
N GLN A 266 -16.41 -21.63 6.01
CA GLN A 266 -15.86 -20.28 5.92
C GLN A 266 -16.36 -19.49 4.70
N THR A 267 -17.16 -20.14 3.87
CA THR A 267 -17.70 -19.55 2.64
C THR A 267 -19.21 -19.73 2.58
N GLY A 268 -19.91 -18.77 2.03
CA GLY A 268 -21.35 -18.82 1.92
C GLY A 268 -21.92 -17.55 1.28
N PRO A 269 -23.25 -17.42 1.16
CA PRO A 269 -23.89 -16.17 0.77
C PRO A 269 -23.68 -15.11 1.86
N ALA A 270 -23.71 -13.84 1.48
CA ALA A 270 -23.74 -12.75 2.43
C ALA A 270 -25.05 -12.80 3.25
N PHE A 271 -24.97 -12.44 4.51
CA PHE A 271 -26.13 -12.37 5.39
C PHE A 271 -27.14 -11.33 4.89
N SER A 272 -28.41 -11.65 4.94
CA SER A 272 -29.49 -10.77 4.46
C SER A 272 -30.60 -10.68 5.50
N TYR A 273 -31.22 -9.50 5.57
CA TYR A 273 -32.31 -9.20 6.50
C TYR A 273 -33.32 -8.21 5.89
N THR A 274 -34.44 -7.97 6.57
CA THR A 274 -35.44 -6.98 6.11
C THR A 274 -34.97 -5.57 6.42
N CYS A 275 -34.81 -4.73 5.39
CA CYS A 275 -34.44 -3.32 5.55
C CYS A 275 -35.45 -2.51 6.38
N PRO A 276 -35.00 -1.44 7.03
CA PRO A 276 -33.61 -1.03 7.19
C PRO A 276 -32.93 -1.66 8.42
N ARG A 277 -33.72 -2.29 9.33
CA ARG A 277 -33.23 -2.69 10.65
C ARG A 277 -33.03 -4.19 10.79
N HIS A 278 -31.77 -4.59 11.02
CA HIS A 278 -31.45 -5.92 11.55
C HIS A 278 -31.84 -5.98 13.04
N THR A 279 -32.60 -7.01 13.42
CA THR A 279 -33.13 -7.12 14.79
C THR A 279 -32.09 -7.56 15.83
N GLY A 280 -30.91 -7.99 15.35
CA GLY A 280 -29.81 -8.52 16.16
C GLY A 280 -29.73 -10.04 16.09
N ASP A 281 -28.55 -10.54 16.39
CA ASP A 281 -28.15 -11.96 16.45
C ASP A 281 -27.45 -12.23 17.78
N SER A 282 -28.09 -11.80 18.88
CA SER A 282 -27.48 -11.79 20.21
C SER A 282 -27.07 -13.20 20.69
N ILE A 283 -25.83 -13.31 21.10
CA ILE A 283 -25.23 -14.53 21.61
C ILE A 283 -24.13 -14.21 22.63
N ASN A 284 -24.02 -15.01 23.67
CA ASN A 284 -22.94 -14.97 24.67
C ASN A 284 -22.62 -13.56 25.19
N GLY A 285 -23.65 -12.70 25.36
CA GLY A 285 -23.54 -11.32 25.80
C GLY A 285 -23.17 -10.29 24.72
N GLY A 286 -22.98 -10.70 23.47
CA GLY A 286 -22.95 -9.80 22.32
C GLY A 286 -24.35 -9.49 21.82
N TYR A 287 -24.62 -8.26 21.38
CA TYR A 287 -25.95 -7.84 20.92
C TYR A 287 -26.17 -8.09 19.43
N SER A 288 -25.18 -7.87 18.59
CA SER A 288 -25.20 -8.28 17.18
C SER A 288 -23.80 -8.38 16.58
N PRO A 289 -23.12 -9.54 16.75
CA PRO A 289 -21.83 -9.78 16.12
C PRO A 289 -21.79 -9.58 14.61
N LEU A 290 -22.88 -9.90 13.89
CA LEU A 290 -22.96 -9.66 12.44
C LEU A 290 -22.91 -8.18 12.08
N ASN A 291 -23.64 -7.32 12.80
CA ASN A 291 -23.61 -5.87 12.57
C ASN A 291 -22.21 -5.30 12.86
N ASP A 292 -21.64 -5.69 13.98
CA ASP A 292 -20.31 -5.22 14.41
C ASP A 292 -19.22 -5.66 13.41
N ALA A 293 -19.21 -6.92 13.01
CA ALA A 293 -18.28 -7.41 11.99
C ALA A 293 -18.40 -6.62 10.68
N HIS A 294 -19.61 -6.41 10.22
CA HIS A 294 -19.86 -5.71 8.97
C HIS A 294 -19.37 -4.25 9.00
N ASN A 295 -19.71 -3.53 10.07
CA ASN A 295 -19.27 -2.15 10.26
C ASN A 295 -17.74 -2.06 10.41
N PHE A 296 -17.16 -2.87 11.30
CA PHE A 296 -15.74 -2.81 11.58
C PHE A 296 -14.89 -3.25 10.39
N GLY A 297 -15.39 -4.18 9.56
CA GLY A 297 -14.77 -4.51 8.28
C GLY A 297 -14.62 -3.29 7.36
N HIS A 298 -15.66 -2.44 7.29
CA HIS A 298 -15.60 -1.18 6.56
C HIS A 298 -14.62 -0.19 7.18
N VAL A 299 -14.64 -0.05 8.50
CA VAL A 299 -13.73 0.85 9.23
C VAL A 299 -12.27 0.49 8.96
N VAL A 300 -11.91 -0.80 9.05
CA VAL A 300 -10.55 -1.27 8.78
C VAL A 300 -10.16 -1.05 7.32
N PHE A 301 -11.08 -1.35 6.38
CA PHE A 301 -10.82 -1.10 4.97
C PHE A 301 -10.55 0.38 4.69
N ASP A 302 -11.38 1.25 5.26
CA ASP A 302 -11.30 2.71 5.06
C ASP A 302 -10.08 3.30 5.76
N MET A 303 -9.68 2.77 6.92
CA MET A 303 -8.44 3.13 7.62
C MET A 303 -7.22 2.87 6.71
N TYR A 304 -7.08 1.68 6.14
CA TYR A 304 -5.99 1.40 5.21
C TYR A 304 -6.04 2.28 3.96
N SER A 305 -7.22 2.51 3.42
CA SER A 305 -7.40 3.39 2.24
C SER A 305 -6.99 4.83 2.53
N ASP A 306 -7.33 5.37 3.71
CA ASP A 306 -6.95 6.73 4.12
C ASP A 306 -5.45 6.84 4.50
N TYR A 307 -4.93 5.86 5.24
CA TYR A 307 -3.58 5.92 5.78
C TYR A 307 -2.52 5.51 4.76
N MET A 308 -2.82 4.53 3.92
CA MET A 308 -1.86 3.94 2.99
C MET A 308 -2.16 4.23 1.51
N ASN A 309 -3.30 4.88 1.22
CA ASN A 309 -3.83 5.07 -0.13
C ASN A 309 -3.98 3.74 -0.90
N ALA A 310 -4.28 2.67 -0.20
CA ALA A 310 -4.44 1.32 -0.73
C ALA A 310 -5.41 0.52 0.14
N ALA A 311 -6.09 -0.45 -0.47
CA ALA A 311 -6.88 -1.42 0.27
C ALA A 311 -5.98 -2.33 1.13
N PRO A 312 -6.49 -2.87 2.26
CA PRO A 312 -5.71 -3.82 3.07
C PRO A 312 -5.41 -5.13 2.34
N LEU A 313 -6.31 -5.55 1.46
CA LEU A 313 -6.21 -6.79 0.68
C LEU A 313 -6.51 -6.54 -0.79
N THR A 314 -5.97 -7.39 -1.65
CA THR A 314 -6.26 -7.40 -3.10
C THR A 314 -7.61 -8.04 -3.45
N VAL A 315 -8.30 -8.59 -2.45
CA VAL A 315 -9.61 -9.25 -2.54
C VAL A 315 -10.59 -8.59 -1.59
N LYS A 316 -11.91 -8.84 -1.81
CA LYS A 316 -12.97 -8.41 -0.89
C LYS A 316 -12.78 -9.05 0.48
N LEU A 317 -12.93 -8.27 1.57
CA LEU A 317 -12.93 -8.81 2.93
C LEU A 317 -14.13 -9.73 3.12
N SER A 318 -13.89 -11.00 3.43
CA SER A 318 -14.93 -11.96 3.80
C SER A 318 -14.85 -12.23 5.30
N LEU A 319 -15.95 -11.99 6.00
CA LEU A 319 -16.06 -12.11 7.47
C LEU A 319 -17.05 -13.21 7.79
N ALA A 320 -16.57 -14.35 8.31
CA ALA A 320 -17.38 -15.48 8.72
C ALA A 320 -17.64 -15.40 10.24
N VAL A 321 -18.83 -14.95 10.61
CA VAL A 321 -19.27 -14.73 11.99
C VAL A 321 -20.04 -15.95 12.48
N HIS A 322 -20.10 -16.16 13.78
CA HIS A 322 -20.65 -17.36 14.45
C HIS A 322 -19.92 -18.64 14.06
N TYR A 323 -18.56 -18.56 13.98
CA TYR A 323 -17.74 -19.69 13.60
C TYR A 323 -17.58 -20.70 14.73
N GLY A 324 -17.95 -21.95 14.45
CA GLY A 324 -17.87 -23.06 15.41
C GLY A 324 -18.83 -22.91 16.58
N THR A 325 -18.79 -23.90 17.49
CA THR A 325 -19.62 -23.87 18.70
C THR A 325 -18.76 -23.53 19.91
N ASN A 326 -19.08 -22.45 20.62
CA ASN A 326 -18.30 -21.95 21.76
C ASN A 326 -16.80 -21.75 21.38
N TYR A 327 -16.54 -21.28 20.18
CA TYR A 327 -15.18 -21.09 19.70
C TYR A 327 -14.61 -19.78 20.28
N GLU A 328 -13.57 -19.92 21.10
CA GLU A 328 -12.95 -18.80 21.81
C GLU A 328 -11.71 -18.27 21.09
N ASN A 329 -11.82 -18.08 19.75
CA ASN A 329 -10.76 -17.49 18.95
C ASN A 329 -11.33 -16.76 17.73
N ALA A 330 -10.52 -15.90 17.15
CA ALA A 330 -10.69 -15.34 15.81
C ALA A 330 -9.46 -15.73 14.96
N GLY A 331 -9.50 -15.54 13.64
CA GLY A 331 -8.35 -15.91 12.82
C GLY A 331 -8.50 -15.54 11.34
N TRP A 332 -7.38 -15.32 10.69
CA TRP A 332 -7.24 -15.20 9.26
C TRP A 332 -6.96 -16.55 8.60
N ASN A 333 -7.74 -16.90 7.59
CA ASN A 333 -7.46 -18.06 6.74
C ASN A 333 -7.00 -17.60 5.35
N SER A 334 -5.71 -17.74 5.08
CA SER A 334 -5.11 -17.33 3.80
C SER A 334 -5.59 -18.17 2.61
N ALA A 335 -5.99 -19.42 2.81
CA ALA A 335 -6.45 -20.29 1.73
C ALA A 335 -7.83 -19.90 1.18
N THR A 336 -8.70 -19.38 2.05
CA THR A 336 -10.06 -18.91 1.67
C THR A 336 -10.17 -17.40 1.60
N SER A 337 -9.14 -16.67 2.01
CA SER A 337 -9.15 -15.21 2.18
C SER A 337 -10.31 -14.73 3.05
N THR A 338 -10.51 -15.40 4.18
CA THR A 338 -11.65 -15.18 5.08
C THR A 338 -11.17 -15.01 6.51
N MET A 339 -11.70 -14.01 7.21
CA MET A 339 -11.60 -13.86 8.66
C MET A 339 -12.71 -14.67 9.32
N ILE A 340 -12.37 -15.43 10.34
CA ILE A 340 -13.33 -16.21 11.14
C ILE A 340 -13.43 -15.63 12.54
N PHE A 341 -14.66 -15.54 13.06
CA PHE A 341 -14.95 -15.00 14.39
C PHE A 341 -15.83 -15.96 15.17
N GLY A 342 -15.31 -16.46 16.30
CA GLY A 342 -16.07 -17.26 17.22
C GLY A 342 -16.93 -16.42 18.16
N ASP A 343 -17.95 -17.06 18.73
CA ASP A 343 -18.86 -16.42 19.68
C ASP A 343 -18.31 -16.35 21.11
N GLY A 344 -17.11 -16.91 21.33
CA GLY A 344 -16.58 -17.04 22.68
C GLY A 344 -17.39 -18.00 23.56
N LYS A 345 -17.12 -17.99 24.84
CA LYS A 345 -17.84 -18.78 25.84
C LYS A 345 -17.63 -18.24 27.26
N ASN A 346 -16.54 -18.69 27.90
CA ASN A 346 -16.24 -18.34 29.30
C ASN A 346 -15.28 -17.15 29.39
N THR A 347 -14.30 -17.09 28.49
CA THR A 347 -13.22 -16.11 28.49
C THR A 347 -13.62 -14.85 27.71
N PHE A 348 -14.28 -15.06 26.57
CA PHE A 348 -14.61 -13.99 25.66
C PHE A 348 -16.11 -13.85 25.41
N TYR A 349 -16.55 -12.61 25.17
CA TYR A 349 -17.72 -12.30 24.36
C TYR A 349 -17.46 -12.70 22.89
N PRO A 350 -18.40 -12.57 21.97
CA PRO A 350 -18.09 -12.73 20.54
C PRO A 350 -16.87 -11.90 20.14
N LEU A 351 -15.92 -12.55 19.44
CA LEU A 351 -14.60 -11.97 19.18
C LEU A 351 -14.62 -10.92 18.05
N VAL A 352 -15.63 -10.07 18.06
CA VAL A 352 -15.88 -9.05 17.03
C VAL A 352 -15.76 -7.66 17.67
N SER A 353 -14.54 -7.27 18.06
CA SER A 353 -14.21 -5.89 18.37
C SER A 353 -13.40 -5.28 17.23
N LEU A 354 -13.30 -3.95 17.19
CA LEU A 354 -12.62 -3.26 16.09
C LEU A 354 -11.13 -3.58 16.04
N ASP A 355 -10.48 -3.64 17.20
CA ASP A 355 -9.06 -3.99 17.34
C ASP A 355 -8.79 -5.44 16.90
N VAL A 356 -9.61 -6.40 17.29
CA VAL A 356 -9.48 -7.81 16.87
C VAL A 356 -9.71 -7.94 15.37
N LEU A 357 -10.71 -7.27 14.81
CA LEU A 357 -10.96 -7.32 13.37
C LEU A 357 -9.82 -6.66 12.58
N GLY A 358 -9.31 -5.52 13.06
CA GLY A 358 -8.13 -4.86 12.50
C GLY A 358 -6.89 -5.76 12.55
N HIS A 359 -6.71 -6.51 13.64
CA HIS A 359 -5.65 -7.50 13.82
C HIS A 359 -5.74 -8.60 12.76
N GLU A 360 -6.89 -9.27 12.62
CA GLU A 360 -7.06 -10.40 11.70
C GLU A 360 -6.91 -9.99 10.22
N VAL A 361 -7.47 -8.83 9.83
CA VAL A 361 -7.29 -8.30 8.46
C VAL A 361 -5.81 -8.06 8.17
N SER A 362 -5.04 -7.67 9.17
CA SER A 362 -3.63 -7.29 8.99
C SER A 362 -2.68 -8.48 8.89
N HIS A 363 -3.07 -9.66 9.37
CA HIS A 363 -2.41 -10.91 8.96
C HIS A 363 -2.52 -11.13 7.45
N GLY A 364 -3.68 -10.82 6.87
CA GLY A 364 -3.88 -10.84 5.42
C GLY A 364 -3.01 -9.82 4.70
N TYR A 365 -2.93 -8.58 5.21
CA TYR A 365 -2.03 -7.55 4.67
C TYR A 365 -0.57 -8.02 4.71
N THR A 366 -0.10 -8.54 5.83
CA THR A 366 1.26 -9.08 5.98
C THR A 366 1.53 -10.22 4.99
N THR A 367 0.59 -11.16 4.84
CA THR A 367 0.69 -12.28 3.89
C THR A 367 0.86 -11.79 2.44
N GLN A 368 0.21 -10.70 2.05
CA GLN A 368 0.25 -10.15 0.69
C GLN A 368 1.42 -9.18 0.45
N ASN A 369 2.18 -8.81 1.49
CA ASN A 369 3.31 -7.89 1.40
C ASN A 369 4.61 -8.56 1.84
N SER A 370 5.07 -8.35 3.06
CA SER A 370 6.31 -8.96 3.56
C SER A 370 6.27 -10.48 3.67
N ASN A 371 5.09 -11.04 3.88
CA ASN A 371 4.87 -12.46 4.15
C ASN A 371 5.74 -13.01 5.30
N LEU A 372 5.89 -12.22 6.38
CA LEU A 372 6.68 -12.61 7.57
C LEU A 372 6.33 -14.03 8.01
N ASN A 373 7.35 -14.85 8.21
CA ASN A 373 7.20 -16.22 8.72
C ASN A 373 6.42 -16.21 10.04
N TYR A 374 5.42 -17.08 10.14
CA TYR A 374 4.65 -17.28 11.35
C TYR A 374 5.21 -18.49 12.13
N ASP A 375 6.50 -18.41 12.46
CA ASP A 375 7.20 -19.37 13.33
C ASP A 375 7.38 -18.78 14.73
N SER A 376 7.90 -19.55 15.68
CA SER A 376 8.15 -19.10 17.05
C SER A 376 9.35 -18.16 17.20
N GLY A 377 9.76 -17.52 16.12
CA GLY A 377 10.88 -16.60 16.04
C GLY A 377 10.46 -15.12 16.10
N GLN A 378 11.43 -14.26 15.85
CA GLN A 378 11.20 -12.81 15.85
C GLN A 378 10.25 -12.35 14.72
N SER A 379 10.31 -13.00 13.55
CA SER A 379 9.41 -12.71 12.43
C SER A 379 7.95 -12.95 12.78
N GLY A 380 7.65 -14.04 13.50
CA GLY A 380 6.31 -14.34 13.97
C GLY A 380 5.80 -13.31 14.98
N GLY A 381 6.66 -12.91 15.93
CA GLY A 381 6.33 -11.84 16.88
C GLY A 381 6.08 -10.50 16.20
N MET A 382 6.82 -10.18 15.13
CA MET A 382 6.58 -8.98 14.31
C MET A 382 5.27 -9.05 13.53
N ASN A 383 4.89 -10.25 13.04
CA ASN A 383 3.62 -10.46 12.36
C ASN A 383 2.44 -10.18 13.29
N GLU A 384 2.47 -10.74 14.50
CA GLU A 384 1.48 -10.48 15.55
C GLU A 384 1.43 -8.98 15.95
N SER A 385 2.60 -8.41 16.21
CA SER A 385 2.70 -7.01 16.62
C SER A 385 2.17 -6.06 15.55
N PHE A 386 2.47 -6.30 14.28
CA PHE A 386 1.92 -5.48 13.20
C PHE A 386 0.39 -5.56 13.14
N SER A 387 -0.17 -6.73 13.39
CA SER A 387 -1.61 -6.94 13.49
C SER A 387 -2.23 -6.19 14.67
N ASP A 388 -1.59 -6.22 15.85
CA ASP A 388 -1.99 -5.43 17.02
C ASP A 388 -1.95 -3.91 16.73
N MET A 389 -0.88 -3.43 16.09
CA MET A 389 -0.75 -2.02 15.69
C MET A 389 -1.88 -1.57 14.76
N ALA A 390 -2.32 -2.45 13.86
CA ALA A 390 -3.43 -2.16 12.96
C ALA A 390 -4.79 -2.14 13.68
N GLY A 391 -4.98 -2.97 14.70
CA GLY A 391 -6.12 -2.89 15.59
C GLY A 391 -6.23 -1.52 16.23
N GLU A 392 -5.17 -1.07 16.87
CA GLU A 392 -5.08 0.26 17.51
C GLU A 392 -5.23 1.42 16.51
N ALA A 393 -4.67 1.26 15.31
CA ALA A 393 -4.81 2.25 14.24
C ALA A 393 -6.25 2.35 13.73
N SER A 394 -7.00 1.22 13.74
CA SER A 394 -8.42 1.18 13.39
C SER A 394 -9.28 1.89 14.44
N GLU A 395 -8.98 1.67 15.72
CA GLU A 395 -9.63 2.42 16.81
C GLU A 395 -9.35 3.92 16.71
N TYR A 396 -8.09 4.29 16.49
CA TYR A 396 -7.70 5.68 16.32
C TYR A 396 -8.37 6.33 15.09
N PHE A 397 -8.57 5.58 14.02
CA PHE A 397 -9.26 6.05 12.82
C PHE A 397 -10.74 6.32 13.09
N MET A 398 -11.41 5.41 13.78
CA MET A 398 -12.84 5.50 14.06
C MET A 398 -13.16 6.53 15.15
N ASN A 399 -12.38 6.53 16.26
CA ASN A 399 -12.69 7.24 17.49
C ASN A 399 -11.85 8.52 17.71
N GLY A 400 -10.78 8.73 16.91
CA GLY A 400 -9.79 9.79 17.13
C GLY A 400 -8.84 9.52 18.31
N THR A 401 -8.99 8.39 18.98
CA THR A 401 -8.16 7.91 20.10
C THR A 401 -8.15 6.39 20.14
N ASN A 402 -7.17 5.80 20.83
CA ASN A 402 -7.04 4.38 21.10
C ASN A 402 -6.41 4.18 22.48
N ASP A 403 -6.53 2.98 23.05
CA ASP A 403 -6.09 2.70 24.43
C ASP A 403 -4.81 1.87 24.54
N PHE A 404 -4.35 1.24 23.46
CA PHE A 404 -3.22 0.30 23.39
C PHE A 404 -3.46 -0.99 24.18
N LEU A 405 -4.72 -1.45 24.25
CA LEU A 405 -5.17 -2.64 24.96
C LEU A 405 -5.87 -3.62 24.01
N VAL A 406 -5.13 -4.57 23.49
CA VAL A 406 -5.64 -5.55 22.52
C VAL A 406 -6.68 -6.48 23.17
N GLY A 407 -7.87 -6.58 22.57
CA GLY A 407 -8.95 -7.46 23.01
C GLY A 407 -9.64 -7.02 24.30
N ALA A 408 -9.41 -5.79 24.76
CA ALA A 408 -10.01 -5.30 26.01
C ALA A 408 -11.54 -5.36 25.99
N GLN A 409 -12.16 -5.09 24.84
CA GLN A 409 -13.62 -5.01 24.70
C GLN A 409 -14.30 -6.37 24.68
N ILE A 410 -13.60 -7.42 24.23
CA ILE A 410 -14.15 -8.78 24.15
C ILE A 410 -13.80 -9.66 25.36
N PHE A 411 -12.82 -9.30 26.15
CA PHE A 411 -12.38 -10.09 27.31
C PHE A 411 -13.36 -9.91 28.47
N LYS A 412 -13.99 -11.00 28.95
CA LYS A 412 -15.01 -10.95 30.01
C LYS A 412 -14.47 -10.52 31.36
N ALA A 413 -13.22 -10.86 31.66
CA ALA A 413 -12.54 -10.39 32.85
C ALA A 413 -12.12 -8.92 32.70
N ASN A 414 -11.68 -8.31 33.80
CA ASN A 414 -11.01 -7.01 33.75
C ASN A 414 -9.64 -7.15 33.08
N GLY A 415 -9.26 -6.16 32.27
CA GLY A 415 -8.00 -6.13 31.54
C GLY A 415 -8.16 -6.42 30.06
N ALA A 416 -7.08 -6.83 29.43
CA ALA A 416 -6.97 -7.07 28.00
C ALA A 416 -6.17 -8.35 27.72
N LEU A 417 -6.19 -8.81 26.48
CA LEU A 417 -5.36 -9.94 26.04
C LEU A 417 -3.88 -9.56 26.05
N ARG A 418 -3.57 -8.37 25.56
CA ARG A 418 -2.20 -7.81 25.51
C ARG A 418 -2.21 -6.33 25.86
N TYR A 419 -1.10 -5.86 26.42
CA TYR A 419 -0.89 -4.48 26.87
C TYR A 419 0.27 -3.90 26.08
N MET A 420 0.02 -3.21 24.98
CA MET A 420 1.08 -2.81 24.05
C MET A 420 2.12 -1.86 24.68
N CYS A 421 1.72 -0.99 25.61
CA CYS A 421 2.65 -0.07 26.26
C CYS A 421 3.41 -0.69 27.44
N ASN A 422 2.88 -1.77 28.02
CA ASN A 422 3.46 -2.48 29.16
C ASN A 422 3.23 -3.99 29.01
N PRO A 423 3.86 -4.65 28.02
CA PRO A 423 3.56 -6.04 27.67
C PRO A 423 3.66 -7.01 28.83
N THR A 424 4.65 -6.88 29.69
CA THR A 424 4.87 -7.76 30.85
C THR A 424 3.75 -7.71 31.90
N GLN A 425 2.76 -6.82 31.75
CA GLN A 425 1.60 -6.74 32.65
C GLN A 425 0.70 -7.98 32.57
N ASP A 426 0.72 -8.71 31.47
CA ASP A 426 0.00 -9.99 31.33
C ASP A 426 0.71 -11.16 32.06
N GLY A 427 1.95 -10.95 32.50
CA GLY A 427 2.77 -11.94 33.21
C GLY A 427 3.48 -12.97 32.33
N ILE A 428 3.36 -12.86 31.00
CA ILE A 428 3.90 -13.85 30.03
C ILE A 428 4.68 -13.16 28.92
N SER A 429 4.17 -12.05 28.38
CA SER A 429 4.79 -11.33 27.27
C SER A 429 6.13 -10.72 27.66
N ILE A 430 7.06 -10.68 26.71
CA ILE A 430 8.34 -9.99 26.85
C ILE A 430 8.23 -8.58 26.26
N ASP A 431 9.01 -7.64 26.80
CA ASP A 431 9.05 -6.24 26.36
C ASP A 431 10.45 -5.73 26.03
N ASN A 432 11.43 -6.64 26.00
CA ASN A 432 12.81 -6.37 25.60
C ASN A 432 13.36 -7.51 24.73
N ALA A 433 14.07 -7.17 23.70
CA ALA A 433 14.65 -8.15 22.76
C ALA A 433 15.63 -9.12 23.44
N ALA A 434 16.30 -8.71 24.53
CA ALA A 434 17.21 -9.56 25.29
C ALA A 434 16.51 -10.69 26.04
N ASP A 435 15.20 -10.59 26.25
CA ASP A 435 14.41 -11.58 26.99
C ASP A 435 13.92 -12.72 26.10
N MET A 436 14.21 -12.68 24.77
CA MET A 436 13.81 -13.73 23.84
C MET A 436 14.50 -15.06 24.17
N PRO A 437 13.75 -16.12 24.48
CA PRO A 437 14.37 -17.42 24.77
C PRO A 437 15.09 -17.98 23.54
N PRO A 438 16.23 -18.71 23.71
CA PRO A 438 17.00 -19.26 22.59
C PRO A 438 16.22 -20.24 21.70
N ARG A 439 15.14 -20.81 22.19
CA ARG A 439 14.26 -21.73 21.44
C ARG A 439 13.04 -21.05 20.83
N GLY A 440 12.97 -19.72 20.92
CA GLY A 440 11.78 -18.97 20.59
C GLY A 440 10.68 -19.10 21.64
N MET A 441 9.58 -18.41 21.40
CA MET A 441 8.36 -18.47 22.23
C MET A 441 7.13 -18.23 21.33
N ASP A 442 5.95 -18.36 21.91
CA ASP A 442 4.71 -18.04 21.19
C ASP A 442 4.72 -16.59 20.69
N ASN A 443 4.30 -16.41 19.44
CA ASN A 443 4.34 -15.15 18.73
C ASN A 443 3.51 -14.05 19.41
N HIS A 444 2.38 -14.43 20.03
CA HIS A 444 1.54 -13.49 20.78
C HIS A 444 2.27 -12.85 21.97
N TYR A 445 3.26 -13.54 22.56
CA TYR A 445 4.02 -13.03 23.70
C TYR A 445 5.31 -12.34 23.25
N SER A 446 5.95 -12.80 22.17
CA SER A 446 7.12 -12.13 21.61
C SER A 446 6.76 -10.83 20.87
N SER A 447 5.50 -10.66 20.46
CA SER A 447 4.97 -9.42 19.87
C SER A 447 5.14 -8.21 20.79
N GLY A 448 5.17 -8.43 22.09
CA GLY A 448 5.29 -7.37 23.09
C GLY A 448 6.49 -6.46 22.90
N VAL A 449 7.61 -6.96 22.37
CA VAL A 449 8.81 -6.17 22.09
C VAL A 449 8.49 -5.04 21.10
N THR A 450 7.94 -5.37 19.95
CA THR A 450 7.64 -4.38 18.90
C THR A 450 6.34 -3.62 19.19
N ASN A 451 5.38 -4.19 19.91
CA ASN A 451 4.21 -3.48 20.44
C ASN A 451 4.61 -2.31 21.34
N LYS A 452 5.56 -2.54 22.25
CA LYS A 452 6.06 -1.48 23.15
C LYS A 452 6.81 -0.40 22.39
N ALA A 453 7.62 -0.76 21.40
CA ALA A 453 8.30 0.22 20.54
C ALA A 453 7.27 1.09 19.79
N PHE A 454 6.23 0.50 19.23
CA PHE A 454 5.14 1.23 18.57
C PHE A 454 4.41 2.17 19.53
N CYS A 455 3.98 1.68 20.70
CA CYS A 455 3.32 2.52 21.71
C CYS A 455 4.19 3.71 22.11
N ASN A 456 5.48 3.49 22.38
CA ASN A 456 6.42 4.54 22.76
C ASN A 456 6.56 5.58 21.66
N LEU A 457 6.63 5.15 20.41
CA LEU A 457 6.69 6.06 19.26
C LEU A 457 5.39 6.85 19.12
N ALA A 458 4.24 6.19 19.14
CA ALA A 458 2.93 6.83 18.95
C ALA A 458 2.64 7.90 20.02
N LYS A 459 3.19 7.71 21.24
CA LYS A 459 3.10 8.66 22.36
C LYS A 459 4.19 9.72 22.39
N THR A 460 5.18 9.63 21.52
CA THR A 460 6.26 10.64 21.45
C THR A 460 5.71 11.96 20.89
N PRO A 461 6.05 13.13 21.46
CA PRO A 461 5.59 14.41 20.93
C PRO A 461 5.86 14.59 19.45
N GLY A 462 4.82 14.94 18.68
CA GLY A 462 4.86 15.08 17.22
C GLY A 462 4.42 13.83 16.46
N TRP A 463 4.20 12.71 17.14
CA TRP A 463 3.65 11.48 16.59
C TRP A 463 2.19 11.27 17.01
N THR A 464 1.52 10.41 16.28
CA THR A 464 0.19 9.90 16.58
C THR A 464 0.15 8.41 16.22
N THR A 465 -0.86 7.69 16.68
CA THR A 465 -1.08 6.30 16.26
C THR A 465 -1.15 6.17 14.74
N LYS A 466 -1.80 7.12 14.04
CA LYS A 466 -1.83 7.17 12.56
C LYS A 466 -0.42 7.24 11.96
N THR A 467 0.37 8.21 12.36
CA THR A 467 1.69 8.44 11.75
C THR A 467 2.67 7.32 12.09
N ALA A 468 2.61 6.77 13.29
CA ALA A 468 3.37 5.59 13.67
C ALA A 468 2.95 4.38 12.82
N PHE A 469 1.66 4.09 12.71
CA PHE A 469 1.17 2.98 11.89
C PHE A 469 1.58 3.10 10.42
N GLN A 470 1.51 4.30 9.84
CA GLN A 470 1.89 4.52 8.45
C GLN A 470 3.32 4.08 8.12
N ILE A 471 4.29 4.35 9.00
CA ILE A 471 5.69 3.93 8.76
C ILE A 471 5.88 2.43 8.96
N PHE A 472 5.17 1.79 9.92
CA PHE A 472 5.22 0.34 10.09
C PHE A 472 4.53 -0.38 8.93
N ALA A 473 3.38 0.10 8.46
CA ALA A 473 2.68 -0.47 7.31
C ALA A 473 3.50 -0.32 6.01
N ARG A 474 4.18 0.82 5.84
CA ARG A 474 5.11 1.02 4.74
C ARG A 474 6.33 0.10 4.86
N ALA A 475 6.86 -0.09 6.05
CA ALA A 475 7.97 -1.01 6.26
C ALA A 475 7.57 -2.46 5.92
N ASN A 476 6.38 -2.89 6.35
CA ASN A 476 5.82 -4.19 6.00
C ASN A 476 5.68 -4.38 4.48
N ARG A 477 5.23 -3.35 3.77
CA ARG A 477 5.03 -3.40 2.33
C ARG A 477 6.32 -3.32 1.52
N ASP A 478 7.26 -2.43 1.92
CA ASP A 478 8.34 -1.97 1.04
C ASP A 478 9.72 -2.46 1.50
N TYR A 479 9.90 -2.87 2.78
CA TYR A 479 11.21 -3.13 3.37
C TYR A 479 11.35 -4.47 4.07
N TRP A 480 10.27 -5.01 4.64
CA TRP A 480 10.33 -6.30 5.30
C TRP A 480 10.22 -7.45 4.31
N THR A 481 10.83 -8.56 4.66
CA THR A 481 10.79 -9.82 3.93
C THR A 481 10.29 -10.94 4.84
N GLN A 482 10.09 -12.11 4.29
CA GLN A 482 9.60 -13.28 5.02
C GLN A 482 10.43 -13.62 6.27
N THR A 483 11.72 -13.36 6.25
CA THR A 483 12.67 -13.72 7.32
C THR A 483 13.14 -12.53 8.16
N THR A 484 12.57 -11.35 7.97
CA THR A 484 12.95 -10.13 8.69
C THR A 484 12.89 -10.35 10.20
N GLN A 485 13.97 -9.99 10.88
CA GLN A 485 14.14 -10.03 12.32
C GLN A 485 13.97 -8.63 12.92
N TRP A 486 13.97 -8.48 14.23
CA TRP A 486 13.69 -7.21 14.91
C TRP A 486 14.63 -6.07 14.49
N ASN A 487 15.94 -6.33 14.36
CA ASN A 487 16.89 -5.28 13.95
C ASN A 487 16.62 -4.80 12.54
N ASP A 488 16.45 -5.73 11.60
CA ASP A 488 16.14 -5.41 10.19
C ASP A 488 14.76 -4.78 10.08
N GLY A 489 13.81 -5.26 10.89
CA GLY A 489 12.48 -4.68 11.01
C GLY A 489 12.51 -3.21 11.45
N ALA A 490 13.30 -2.91 12.48
CA ALA A 490 13.51 -1.54 12.95
C ALA A 490 14.17 -0.66 11.89
N CYS A 491 15.14 -1.19 11.15
CA CYS A 491 15.75 -0.50 10.02
C CYS A 491 14.74 -0.19 8.92
N GLY A 492 13.87 -1.15 8.57
CA GLY A 492 12.79 -0.94 7.62
C GLY A 492 11.86 0.21 8.03
N VAL A 493 11.48 0.27 9.33
CA VAL A 493 10.64 1.35 9.87
C VAL A 493 11.36 2.71 9.83
N GLN A 494 12.67 2.74 10.12
CA GLN A 494 13.47 3.97 10.02
C GLN A 494 13.57 4.46 8.57
N ARG A 495 13.74 3.55 7.60
CA ARG A 495 13.71 3.87 6.16
C ARG A 495 12.35 4.44 5.76
N ALA A 496 11.27 3.79 6.17
CA ALA A 496 9.92 4.27 5.91
C ALA A 496 9.68 5.69 6.49
N ALA A 497 10.19 5.95 7.70
CA ALA A 497 10.13 7.27 8.29
C ALA A 497 10.94 8.32 7.50
N ALA A 498 12.14 7.97 7.05
CA ALA A 498 12.98 8.84 6.21
C ALA A 498 12.29 9.18 4.88
N ASP A 499 11.71 8.20 4.20
CA ASP A 499 10.97 8.38 2.96
C ASP A 499 9.75 9.30 3.10
N MET A 500 9.14 9.29 4.29
CA MET A 500 7.99 10.12 4.61
C MET A 500 8.38 11.47 5.22
N GLY A 501 9.69 11.77 5.33
CA GLY A 501 10.20 13.00 5.92
C GLY A 501 9.95 13.12 7.43
N MET A 502 9.78 11.98 8.11
CA MET A 502 9.54 11.92 9.55
C MET A 502 10.83 11.80 10.35
N ASN A 503 10.76 11.99 11.66
CA ASN A 503 11.93 12.00 12.53
C ASN A 503 12.48 10.58 12.80
N VAL A 504 13.49 10.18 12.03
CA VAL A 504 14.16 8.87 12.14
C VAL A 504 14.81 8.65 13.51
N ALA A 505 15.34 9.70 14.13
CA ALA A 505 15.99 9.58 15.44
C ALA A 505 14.98 9.20 16.54
N GLN A 506 13.74 9.68 16.45
CA GLN A 506 12.67 9.30 17.39
C GLN A 506 12.22 7.86 17.18
N VAL A 507 12.21 7.37 15.94
CA VAL A 507 11.95 5.94 15.63
C VAL A 507 13.05 5.08 16.25
N ALA A 508 14.32 5.41 16.01
CA ALA A 508 15.46 4.72 16.61
C ALA A 508 15.40 4.70 18.14
N ALA A 509 15.06 5.84 18.77
CA ALA A 509 14.91 5.94 20.21
C ALA A 509 13.80 5.03 20.75
N ALA A 510 12.65 4.93 20.05
CA ALA A 510 11.56 4.04 20.44
C ALA A 510 12.00 2.57 20.43
N PHE A 511 12.69 2.11 19.39
CA PHE A 511 13.24 0.76 19.33
C PHE A 511 14.35 0.50 20.36
N ALA A 512 15.19 1.49 20.66
CA ALA A 512 16.22 1.36 21.68
C ALA A 512 15.64 1.08 23.08
N THR A 513 14.43 1.56 23.39
CA THR A 513 13.76 1.29 24.68
C THR A 513 13.43 -0.18 24.91
N VAL A 514 13.39 -0.97 23.84
CA VAL A 514 13.07 -2.41 23.87
C VAL A 514 14.30 -3.27 23.53
N GLY A 515 15.49 -2.71 23.61
CA GLY A 515 16.75 -3.42 23.38
C GLY A 515 17.10 -3.66 21.91
N ILE A 516 16.40 -3.02 20.98
CA ILE A 516 16.69 -3.09 19.54
C ILE A 516 17.55 -1.88 19.19
N THR A 517 18.81 -2.13 18.91
CA THR A 517 19.83 -1.07 18.72
C THR A 517 20.22 -0.85 17.26
N ALA A 518 19.47 -1.39 16.31
CA ALA A 518 19.63 -1.05 14.90
C ALA A 518 19.36 0.45 14.72
N VAL A 519 20.40 1.25 14.58
CA VAL A 519 20.34 2.71 14.62
C VAL A 519 20.90 3.34 13.35
N GLY A 520 20.14 4.18 12.75
CA GLY A 520 20.41 5.30 11.86
C GLY A 520 21.47 5.04 10.79
N THR A 521 22.71 5.27 11.08
CA THR A 521 23.84 5.09 10.14
C THR A 521 24.11 3.63 9.76
N ASN A 522 23.72 2.68 10.60
CA ASN A 522 23.88 1.23 10.35
C ASN A 522 22.65 0.60 9.67
N CYS A 523 21.55 1.30 9.61
CA CYS A 523 20.37 0.90 8.85
C CYS A 523 20.45 1.29 7.35
N GLY A 524 21.67 1.42 6.81
CA GLY A 524 21.86 1.68 5.39
C GLY A 524 21.10 2.89 4.87
N GLY A 525 21.37 4.07 5.42
CA GLY A 525 20.95 5.33 4.80
C GLY A 525 21.63 5.48 3.45
N GLY A 526 20.99 5.06 2.35
CA GLY A 526 21.46 5.27 0.98
C GLY A 526 22.64 4.41 0.58
N GLY A 527 22.51 3.10 0.66
CA GLY A 527 23.47 2.17 0.08
C GLY A 527 22.78 0.83 -0.09
N GLY A 528 22.90 0.23 -1.25
CA GLY A 528 22.57 -1.17 -1.43
C GLY A 528 23.33 -2.03 -0.44
N ASN A 529 22.89 -3.27 -0.27
CA ASN A 529 23.51 -4.35 0.49
C ASN A 529 25.05 -4.20 0.58
N ALA A 530 25.61 -4.18 1.79
CA ALA A 530 27.05 -4.19 1.96
C ALA A 530 27.55 -5.59 1.61
N SER A 531 28.43 -5.68 0.62
CA SER A 531 28.98 -6.98 0.26
C SER A 531 29.68 -7.64 1.46
N PRO A 532 29.52 -8.94 1.64
CA PRO A 532 30.18 -9.68 2.72
C PRO A 532 31.71 -9.56 2.62
N VAL A 533 32.39 -9.70 3.74
CA VAL A 533 33.86 -9.74 3.79
C VAL A 533 34.28 -11.19 3.80
N ALA A 534 34.72 -11.70 2.64
CA ALA A 534 35.22 -13.05 2.51
C ALA A 534 36.56 -13.22 3.29
N SER A 535 36.61 -14.24 4.12
CA SER A 535 37.79 -14.59 4.90
C SER A 535 37.83 -16.09 5.19
N PHE A 536 39.01 -16.70 5.21
CA PHE A 536 39.18 -18.08 5.63
C PHE A 536 40.53 -18.37 6.23
N THR A 537 40.62 -19.46 6.99
CA THR A 537 41.85 -20.01 7.51
C THR A 537 42.16 -21.34 6.82
N SER A 538 43.47 -21.68 6.68
CA SER A 538 43.91 -22.94 6.12
C SER A 538 44.89 -23.66 7.02
N LYS A 539 44.86 -25.02 7.03
CA LYS A 539 45.80 -25.90 7.70
C LYS A 539 46.24 -26.97 6.73
N THR A 540 47.55 -27.12 6.53
CA THR A 540 48.14 -28.13 5.62
C THR A 540 48.78 -29.27 6.39
N ARG A 541 48.49 -30.51 5.98
CA ARG A 541 49.13 -31.73 6.51
C ARG A 541 49.44 -32.70 5.36
N GLY A 542 50.69 -32.74 4.93
CA GLY A 542 51.09 -33.43 3.69
C GLY A 542 50.28 -32.88 2.52
N LYS A 543 49.74 -33.75 1.69
CA LYS A 543 48.89 -33.33 0.55
C LYS A 543 47.43 -32.95 0.92
N PHE A 544 47.09 -32.92 2.21
CA PHE A 544 45.75 -32.52 2.67
C PHE A 544 45.80 -31.07 3.12
N VAL A 545 44.81 -30.31 2.68
CA VAL A 545 44.54 -28.94 3.13
C VAL A 545 43.12 -28.88 3.67
N GLN A 546 42.98 -28.41 4.89
CA GLN A 546 41.68 -28.07 5.49
C GLN A 546 41.52 -26.55 5.44
N VAL A 547 40.42 -26.10 4.89
CA VAL A 547 39.99 -24.69 4.90
C VAL A 547 38.72 -24.52 5.72
N THR A 548 38.66 -23.42 6.45
CA THR A 548 37.51 -23.07 7.28
C THR A 548 37.14 -21.62 6.99
N ASP A 549 35.87 -21.40 6.60
CA ASP A 549 35.32 -20.09 6.38
C ASP A 549 35.24 -19.29 7.69
N THR A 550 35.71 -18.06 7.64
CA THR A 550 35.64 -17.06 8.72
C THR A 550 35.09 -15.74 8.20
N SER A 551 34.35 -15.79 7.09
CA SER A 551 33.73 -14.62 6.49
C SER A 551 32.70 -13.99 7.43
N THR A 552 32.55 -12.69 7.31
CA THR A 552 31.57 -11.90 8.07
C THR A 552 30.76 -11.05 7.12
N ASP A 553 29.55 -10.75 7.55
CA ASP A 553 28.69 -9.78 6.91
C ASP A 553 28.27 -8.75 7.96
N SER A 554 28.31 -7.47 7.59
CA SER A 554 28.07 -6.37 8.52
C SER A 554 26.60 -5.98 8.67
N ASP A 555 25.79 -6.34 7.69
CA ASP A 555 24.37 -5.99 7.61
C ASP A 555 23.45 -7.17 7.28
N GLY A 556 24.02 -8.40 7.15
CA GLY A 556 23.27 -9.61 6.82
C GLY A 556 23.96 -10.90 7.29
N THR A 557 23.68 -11.99 6.60
CA THR A 557 24.23 -13.33 6.87
C THR A 557 24.78 -13.98 5.60
N ILE A 558 25.82 -14.80 5.75
CA ILE A 558 26.37 -15.59 4.65
C ILE A 558 25.46 -16.80 4.36
N VAL A 559 24.74 -16.78 3.25
CA VAL A 559 23.79 -17.84 2.84
C VAL A 559 24.43 -18.89 1.92
N SER A 560 25.47 -18.55 1.21
CA SER A 560 26.15 -19.53 0.36
C SER A 560 27.68 -19.38 0.34
N ARG A 561 28.35 -20.48 0.03
CA ARG A 561 29.81 -20.60 -0.04
C ARG A 561 30.21 -21.43 -1.24
N LEU A 562 31.24 -21.00 -1.96
CA LEU A 562 31.83 -21.75 -3.04
C LEU A 562 33.36 -21.69 -2.91
N TRP A 563 33.97 -22.84 -2.69
CA TRP A 563 35.42 -23.04 -2.71
C TRP A 563 35.89 -23.42 -4.10
N ASP A 564 36.93 -22.78 -4.61
CA ASP A 564 37.74 -23.24 -5.72
C ASP A 564 39.11 -23.67 -5.14
N ALA A 565 39.47 -24.91 -5.34
CA ALA A 565 40.71 -25.46 -4.80
C ALA A 565 41.97 -25.08 -5.61
N GLY A 566 41.82 -24.34 -6.71
CA GLY A 566 42.92 -23.91 -7.57
C GLY A 566 43.50 -25.00 -8.48
N ASP A 567 42.80 -26.14 -8.60
CA ASP A 567 43.12 -27.25 -9.50
C ASP A 567 41.91 -27.65 -10.38
N GLY A 568 40.93 -26.74 -10.50
CA GLY A 568 39.70 -26.89 -11.27
C GLY A 568 38.57 -27.60 -10.54
N ARG A 569 38.72 -27.93 -9.25
CA ARG A 569 37.66 -28.55 -8.45
C ARG A 569 37.05 -27.55 -7.45
N THR A 570 35.74 -27.63 -7.29
CA THR A 570 34.97 -26.74 -6.41
C THR A 570 34.20 -27.52 -5.35
N SER A 571 33.75 -26.83 -4.26
CA SER A 571 32.97 -27.41 -3.17
C SER A 571 32.19 -26.32 -2.41
N THR A 572 31.03 -26.70 -1.82
CA THR A 572 30.24 -25.83 -0.93
C THR A 572 30.36 -26.24 0.54
N LYS A 573 31.15 -27.25 0.89
CA LYS A 573 31.31 -27.76 2.27
C LYS A 573 32.11 -26.81 3.15
N ASN A 574 31.73 -26.65 4.40
CA ASN A 574 32.48 -25.88 5.40
C ASN A 574 32.44 -26.60 6.78
N PRO A 575 33.61 -26.95 7.40
CA PRO A 575 34.94 -26.88 6.81
C PRO A 575 35.12 -27.85 5.64
N LEU A 576 36.00 -27.50 4.70
CA LEU A 576 36.37 -28.37 3.59
C LEU A 576 37.78 -28.95 3.84
N THR A 577 37.90 -30.29 3.82
CA THR A 577 39.20 -30.97 3.76
C THR A 577 39.42 -31.53 2.36
N TYR A 578 40.52 -31.13 1.75
CA TYR A 578 40.82 -31.39 0.36
C TYR A 578 42.18 -32.08 0.21
N ARG A 579 42.28 -33.12 -0.65
CA ARG A 579 43.55 -33.81 -0.96
C ARG A 579 44.02 -33.45 -2.36
N TYR A 580 45.16 -32.80 -2.48
CA TYR A 580 45.76 -32.48 -3.77
C TYR A 580 46.45 -33.70 -4.38
N PRO A 581 46.35 -33.88 -5.70
CA PRO A 581 46.94 -35.04 -6.39
C PRO A 581 48.48 -34.97 -6.45
N SER A 582 49.03 -33.78 -6.59
CA SER A 582 50.45 -33.53 -6.75
C SER A 582 50.99 -32.52 -5.75
N ALA A 583 52.28 -32.56 -5.47
CA ALA A 583 53.00 -31.50 -4.77
C ALA A 583 52.92 -30.21 -5.61
N GLY A 584 52.82 -29.08 -4.96
CA GLY A 584 52.75 -27.79 -5.66
C GLY A 584 52.12 -26.68 -4.80
N THR A 585 52.08 -25.49 -5.36
CA THR A 585 51.41 -24.33 -4.77
C THR A 585 50.10 -24.10 -5.53
N TYR A 586 49.02 -24.05 -4.80
CA TYR A 586 47.65 -23.89 -5.32
C TYR A 586 47.05 -22.62 -4.75
N THR A 587 46.29 -21.90 -5.56
CA THR A 587 45.52 -20.74 -5.10
C THR A 587 44.11 -21.20 -4.76
N VAL A 588 43.77 -21.23 -3.46
CA VAL A 588 42.45 -21.55 -2.98
C VAL A 588 41.64 -20.25 -2.91
N THR A 589 40.47 -20.25 -3.52
CA THR A 589 39.55 -19.10 -3.50
C THR A 589 38.26 -19.50 -2.79
N LEU A 590 37.82 -18.65 -1.86
CA LEU A 590 36.49 -18.71 -1.28
C LEU A 590 35.64 -17.56 -1.84
N THR A 591 34.51 -17.89 -2.42
CA THR A 591 33.45 -16.94 -2.75
C THR A 591 32.27 -17.16 -1.81
N VAL A 592 31.81 -16.11 -1.16
CA VAL A 592 30.61 -16.11 -0.30
C VAL A 592 29.57 -15.19 -0.87
N THR A 593 28.29 -15.54 -0.63
CA THR A 593 27.12 -14.73 -1.00
C THR A 593 26.31 -14.48 0.27
N ASP A 594 25.87 -13.26 0.47
CA ASP A 594 24.98 -12.88 1.56
C ASP A 594 23.50 -13.15 1.23
N ASP A 595 22.63 -12.87 2.17
CA ASP A 595 21.18 -13.08 2.05
C ASP A 595 20.49 -12.11 1.11
N ASP A 596 21.15 -10.99 0.76
CA ASP A 596 20.67 -10.01 -0.23
C ASP A 596 21.29 -10.20 -1.63
N GLY A 597 22.15 -11.23 -1.81
CA GLY A 597 22.70 -11.69 -3.10
C GLY A 597 23.99 -11.00 -3.53
N ALA A 598 24.64 -10.16 -2.70
CA ALA A 598 25.96 -9.65 -3.02
C ALA A 598 27.04 -10.69 -2.73
N THR A 599 28.15 -10.61 -3.43
CA THR A 599 29.23 -11.60 -3.35
C THR A 599 30.55 -10.95 -3.04
N SER A 600 31.41 -11.71 -2.33
CA SER A 600 32.78 -11.35 -2.07
C SER A 600 33.68 -12.58 -2.24
N SER A 601 34.93 -12.38 -2.63
CA SER A 601 35.88 -13.47 -2.80
C SER A 601 37.23 -13.12 -2.20
N VAL A 602 37.89 -14.15 -1.62
CA VAL A 602 39.27 -14.04 -1.11
C VAL A 602 40.08 -15.25 -1.57
N SER A 603 41.33 -15.01 -1.90
CA SER A 603 42.24 -16.07 -2.36
C SER A 603 43.50 -16.13 -1.49
N HIS A 604 43.88 -17.34 -1.06
CA HIS A 604 45.16 -17.60 -0.39
C HIS A 604 45.91 -18.71 -1.12
N THR A 605 47.22 -18.60 -1.15
CA THR A 605 48.04 -19.68 -1.66
C THR A 605 48.33 -20.73 -0.57
N VAL A 606 48.21 -22.00 -0.93
CA VAL A 606 48.57 -23.14 -0.07
C VAL A 606 49.62 -23.99 -0.79
N THR A 607 50.69 -24.34 -0.09
CA THR A 607 51.75 -25.19 -0.66
C THR A 607 51.65 -26.57 -0.02
N VAL A 608 51.58 -27.60 -0.86
CA VAL A 608 51.57 -29.00 -0.44
C VAL A 608 52.84 -29.69 -0.94
N PRO A 609 53.50 -30.51 -0.08
CA PRO A 609 54.75 -31.18 -0.40
C PRO A 609 54.59 -32.35 -1.39
#